data_1839c5fb67420acdcc3787596bd9d952
#
_entry.id   1839c5fb67420acdcc3787596bd9d952
#
_cell.length_a   1.000
_cell.length_b   1.000
_cell.length_c   1.000
_cell.angle_alpha   90.00
_cell.angle_beta   90.00
_cell.angle_gamma   90.00
#
_symmetry.space_group_name_H-M   'P 1'
#
loop_
_entity.id
_entity.type
_entity.pdbx_description
1 polymer ?
#
loop_
_entity_poly.entity_id
_entity_poly.type
_entity_poly.pdbx_seq_one_letter_code
_entity_poly.pdbx_strand_id
1 'polypeptide(L)'
;MSVRGLTKRYGDVRAVDGIDLQIGVGEVFAILGPNGAGKSTTVEILEGYRRRDAGEVSVLGTDPGRPTRLWRSRIGIVLQTANDVAELTVRETVRHFASLYPAPRDPDEVIAHVGLAEKAGTRLRRLSGGQRRRVDVALGVIGDPELLFLDEPTTGFDPEARRRFWELIQGLADEGTTIVLTTHYLDEAEALADRVAVIAAGRIVAEGEPATLGGRATARAKVTWLEDGERRRVETATPTATVMELTARFDGEVPELTVTRPSLEDVYLGLIGSAHDGA
;
A
#
# COMPACT_ATOMS: atom_id res chain seq x y z
N MET A 1 -3.39 -3.52 -15.50
CA MET A 1 -3.56 -4.91 -14.97
C MET A 1 -5.03 -5.24 -14.89
N SER A 2 -5.44 -6.49 -15.14
CA SER A 2 -6.83 -6.93 -14.97
C SER A 2 -6.91 -8.32 -14.36
N VAL A 3 -7.87 -8.51 -13.45
CA VAL A 3 -8.15 -9.75 -12.72
C VAL A 3 -9.66 -9.98 -12.75
N ARG A 4 -10.11 -11.21 -13.04
CA ARG A 4 -11.52 -11.57 -13.03
C ARG A 4 -11.72 -12.94 -12.41
N GLY A 5 -12.57 -13.01 -11.38
CA GLY A 5 -12.95 -14.23 -10.70
C GLY A 5 -11.76 -15.00 -10.11
N LEU A 6 -10.72 -14.30 -9.65
CA LEU A 6 -9.52 -14.95 -9.12
C LEU A 6 -9.84 -15.78 -7.89
N THR A 7 -9.44 -17.06 -7.92
CA THR A 7 -9.61 -17.97 -6.77
C THR A 7 -8.34 -18.72 -6.43
N LYS A 8 -8.15 -18.95 -5.11
CA LYS A 8 -7.09 -19.78 -4.57
C LYS A 8 -7.52 -20.47 -3.29
N ARG A 9 -7.29 -21.78 -3.21
CA ARG A 9 -7.58 -22.61 -2.04
C ARG A 9 -6.32 -23.28 -1.52
N TYR A 10 -6.30 -23.52 -0.23
CA TYR A 10 -5.31 -24.36 0.48
C TYR A 10 -6.07 -25.34 1.36
N GLY A 11 -6.22 -26.59 0.89
CA GLY A 11 -7.11 -27.54 1.53
C GLY A 11 -8.55 -27.00 1.55
N ASP A 12 -9.12 -26.87 2.73
CA ASP A 12 -10.49 -26.35 2.90
C ASP A 12 -10.57 -24.82 2.96
N VAL A 13 -9.44 -24.13 3.11
CA VAL A 13 -9.40 -22.67 3.22
C VAL A 13 -9.41 -22.01 1.85
N ARG A 14 -10.38 -21.14 1.57
CA ARG A 14 -10.41 -20.24 0.41
C ARG A 14 -9.65 -18.98 0.76
N ALA A 15 -8.36 -18.93 0.40
CA ALA A 15 -7.53 -17.76 0.65
C ALA A 15 -7.87 -16.58 -0.28
N VAL A 16 -8.35 -16.90 -1.50
CA VAL A 16 -8.86 -15.92 -2.48
C VAL A 16 -10.13 -16.48 -3.07
N ASP A 17 -11.22 -15.72 -3.03
CA ASP A 17 -12.57 -16.20 -3.37
C ASP A 17 -13.29 -15.22 -4.32
N GLY A 18 -12.95 -15.29 -5.59
CA GLY A 18 -13.63 -14.54 -6.65
C GLY A 18 -13.23 -13.07 -6.72
N ILE A 19 -11.96 -12.73 -6.57
CA ILE A 19 -11.48 -11.35 -6.68
C ILE A 19 -11.53 -10.87 -8.14
N ASP A 20 -12.20 -9.73 -8.35
CA ASP A 20 -12.14 -8.90 -9.55
C ASP A 20 -11.36 -7.63 -9.23
N LEU A 21 -10.41 -7.23 -10.10
CA LEU A 21 -9.56 -6.07 -9.86
C LEU A 21 -9.07 -5.48 -11.19
N GLN A 22 -9.05 -4.15 -11.27
CA GLN A 22 -8.44 -3.41 -12.36
C GLN A 22 -7.51 -2.34 -11.83
N ILE A 23 -6.26 -2.31 -12.34
CA ILE A 23 -5.25 -1.31 -11.96
C ILE A 23 -4.75 -0.66 -13.24
N GLY A 24 -4.78 0.68 -13.27
CA GLY A 24 -4.30 1.52 -14.37
C GLY A 24 -2.78 1.51 -14.51
N VAL A 25 -2.29 2.09 -15.60
CA VAL A 25 -0.85 2.35 -15.79
C VAL A 25 -0.50 3.64 -15.04
N GLY A 26 0.60 3.65 -14.30
CA GLY A 26 1.03 4.77 -13.47
C GLY A 26 0.23 4.95 -12.17
N GLU A 27 -0.71 4.03 -11.87
CA GLU A 27 -1.53 4.06 -10.65
C GLU A 27 -0.75 3.47 -9.47
N VAL A 28 -0.85 4.12 -8.32
CA VAL A 28 -0.47 3.55 -7.01
C VAL A 28 -1.70 2.91 -6.40
N PHE A 29 -1.71 1.58 -6.33
CA PHE A 29 -2.83 0.80 -5.84
C PHE A 29 -2.48 0.06 -4.54
N ALA A 30 -3.24 0.31 -3.47
CA ALA A 30 -3.03 -0.37 -2.20
C ALA A 30 -4.05 -1.48 -1.95
N ILE A 31 -3.57 -2.62 -1.45
CA ILE A 31 -4.39 -3.73 -1.00
C ILE A 31 -4.34 -3.77 0.53
N LEU A 32 -5.47 -3.43 1.15
CA LEU A 32 -5.65 -3.41 2.60
C LEU A 32 -6.35 -4.67 3.08
N GLY A 33 -6.11 -5.06 4.31
CA GLY A 33 -6.83 -6.16 4.95
C GLY A 33 -6.09 -6.73 6.16
N PRO A 34 -6.76 -7.48 7.03
CA PRO A 34 -6.11 -8.11 8.18
C PRO A 34 -5.16 -9.24 7.74
N ASN A 35 -4.35 -9.72 8.68
CA ASN A 35 -3.52 -10.89 8.43
C ASN A 35 -4.38 -12.12 8.09
N GLY A 36 -3.96 -12.87 7.08
CA GLY A 36 -4.72 -14.03 6.59
C GLY A 36 -5.89 -13.69 5.66
N ALA A 37 -6.17 -12.42 5.34
CA ALA A 37 -7.25 -12.02 4.45
C ALA A 37 -7.08 -12.44 2.99
N GLY A 38 -5.88 -12.87 2.58
CA GLY A 38 -5.56 -13.25 1.20
C GLY A 38 -4.73 -12.23 0.41
N LYS A 39 -4.27 -11.13 1.03
CA LYS A 39 -3.46 -10.08 0.38
C LYS A 39 -2.21 -10.64 -0.30
N SER A 40 -1.29 -11.24 0.47
CA SER A 40 -0.03 -11.78 -0.06
C SER A 40 -0.28 -12.89 -1.08
N THR A 41 -1.29 -13.76 -0.86
CA THR A 41 -1.66 -14.78 -1.84
C THR A 41 -2.11 -14.16 -3.16
N THR A 42 -2.90 -13.09 -3.11
CA THR A 42 -3.34 -12.36 -4.31
C THR A 42 -2.14 -11.76 -5.05
N VAL A 43 -1.27 -11.02 -4.33
CA VAL A 43 -0.08 -10.39 -4.92
C VAL A 43 0.89 -11.43 -5.48
N GLU A 44 1.20 -12.51 -4.77
CA GLU A 44 2.05 -13.61 -5.26
C GLU A 44 1.53 -14.25 -6.56
N ILE A 45 0.21 -14.28 -6.75
CA ILE A 45 -0.38 -14.75 -8.03
C ILE A 45 -0.15 -13.72 -9.13
N LEU A 46 -0.30 -12.42 -8.84
CA LEU A 46 -0.07 -11.34 -9.80
C LEU A 46 1.40 -11.24 -10.20
N GLU A 47 2.32 -11.52 -9.29
CA GLU A 47 3.78 -11.61 -9.50
C GLU A 47 4.20 -12.83 -10.33
N GLY A 48 3.29 -13.81 -10.49
CA GLY A 48 3.59 -15.09 -11.13
C GLY A 48 4.42 -16.06 -10.28
N TYR A 49 4.55 -15.77 -8.99
CA TYR A 49 5.19 -16.65 -8.02
C TYR A 49 4.29 -17.83 -7.63
N ARG A 50 2.98 -17.58 -7.52
CA ARG A 50 1.98 -18.58 -7.12
C ARG A 50 0.97 -18.86 -8.23
N ARG A 51 0.55 -20.12 -8.37
CA ARG A 51 -0.50 -20.49 -9.31
C ARG A 51 -1.88 -20.27 -8.69
N ARG A 52 -2.79 -19.66 -9.45
CA ARG A 52 -4.21 -19.58 -9.15
C ARG A 52 -4.90 -20.92 -9.43
N ASP A 53 -6.07 -21.14 -8.85
CA ASP A 53 -6.90 -22.31 -9.12
C ASP A 53 -7.94 -22.03 -10.21
N ALA A 54 -8.49 -20.80 -10.25
CA ALA A 54 -9.39 -20.34 -11.31
C ALA A 54 -9.32 -18.81 -11.49
N GLY A 55 -10.04 -18.32 -12.50
CA GLY A 55 -10.09 -16.90 -12.86
C GLY A 55 -9.11 -16.52 -13.97
N GLU A 56 -9.29 -15.33 -14.50
CA GLU A 56 -8.45 -14.75 -15.53
C GLU A 56 -7.58 -13.65 -14.93
N VAL A 57 -6.28 -13.65 -15.26
CA VAL A 57 -5.33 -12.64 -14.79
C VAL A 57 -4.45 -12.21 -15.95
N SER A 58 -4.38 -10.89 -16.15
CA SER A 58 -3.47 -10.27 -17.12
C SER A 58 -2.67 -9.16 -16.45
N VAL A 59 -1.35 -9.32 -16.39
CA VAL A 59 -0.39 -8.37 -15.85
C VAL A 59 0.53 -7.94 -16.99
N LEU A 60 0.57 -6.65 -17.33
CA LEU A 60 1.31 -6.13 -18.49
C LEU A 60 1.00 -6.90 -19.79
N GLY A 61 -0.27 -7.29 -20.00
CA GLY A 61 -0.74 -8.04 -21.16
C GLY A 61 -0.39 -9.52 -21.18
N THR A 62 0.15 -10.08 -20.10
CA THR A 62 0.59 -11.48 -20.01
C THR A 62 -0.10 -12.18 -18.84
N ASP A 63 -0.41 -13.46 -19.00
CA ASP A 63 -0.84 -14.33 -17.91
C ASP A 63 0.36 -14.67 -16.98
N PRO A 64 0.37 -14.20 -15.72
CA PRO A 64 1.46 -14.48 -14.79
C PRO A 64 1.63 -15.96 -14.45
N GLY A 65 0.63 -16.81 -14.72
CA GLY A 65 0.75 -18.25 -14.61
C GLY A 65 1.67 -18.89 -15.65
N ARG A 66 2.04 -18.13 -16.70
CA ARG A 66 2.95 -18.53 -17.78
C ARG A 66 3.99 -17.43 -18.07
N PRO A 67 4.78 -17.01 -17.08
CA PRO A 67 5.65 -15.85 -17.21
C PRO A 67 6.84 -16.16 -18.11
N THR A 68 7.13 -15.26 -19.06
CA THR A 68 8.36 -15.30 -19.84
C THR A 68 9.50 -14.57 -19.11
N ARG A 69 10.74 -14.79 -19.54
CA ARG A 69 11.89 -14.03 -19.00
C ARG A 69 11.75 -12.53 -19.26
N LEU A 70 11.28 -12.16 -20.46
CA LEU A 70 11.03 -10.76 -20.83
C LEU A 70 9.95 -10.14 -19.96
N TRP A 71 8.85 -10.84 -19.67
CA TRP A 71 7.81 -10.34 -18.78
C TRP A 71 8.35 -10.10 -17.37
N ARG A 72 9.15 -11.02 -16.83
CA ARG A 72 9.76 -10.87 -15.51
C ARG A 72 10.71 -9.67 -15.40
N SER A 73 11.39 -9.28 -16.50
CA SER A 73 12.25 -8.10 -16.48
C SER A 73 11.47 -6.78 -16.47
N ARG A 74 10.16 -6.81 -16.73
CA ARG A 74 9.27 -5.64 -16.70
C ARG A 74 8.59 -5.43 -15.35
N ILE A 75 8.77 -6.35 -14.40
CA ILE A 75 8.22 -6.24 -13.04
C ILE A 75 9.34 -6.15 -12.01
N GLY A 76 9.15 -5.31 -11.00
CA GLY A 76 9.95 -5.26 -9.80
C GLY A 76 9.18 -5.86 -8.63
N ILE A 77 9.88 -6.55 -7.74
CA ILE A 77 9.28 -7.16 -6.55
C ILE A 77 10.15 -6.83 -5.34
N VAL A 78 9.53 -6.28 -4.31
CA VAL A 78 10.17 -5.98 -3.02
C VAL A 78 9.46 -6.77 -1.94
N LEU A 79 10.03 -7.91 -1.57
CA LEU A 79 9.48 -8.83 -0.58
C LEU A 79 9.63 -8.30 0.85
N GLN A 80 8.78 -8.75 1.76
CA GLN A 80 8.83 -8.39 3.19
C GLN A 80 10.19 -8.73 3.84
N THR A 81 10.81 -9.84 3.46
CA THR A 81 12.12 -10.26 3.93
C THR A 81 13.01 -10.63 2.75
N ALA A 82 14.12 -9.90 2.58
CA ALA A 82 15.19 -10.29 1.67
C ALA A 82 16.38 -10.83 2.49
N ASN A 83 16.80 -12.05 2.20
CA ASN A 83 17.92 -12.71 2.85
C ASN A 83 19.11 -12.91 1.87
N ASP A 84 20.35 -12.88 2.43
CA ASP A 84 21.54 -13.60 2.00
C ASP A 84 22.66 -12.91 1.18
N VAL A 85 22.67 -11.57 1.03
CA VAL A 85 23.89 -10.90 0.50
C VAL A 85 24.58 -10.02 1.54
N ALA A 86 24.53 -10.42 2.82
CA ALA A 86 24.97 -9.62 3.97
C ALA A 86 26.42 -9.13 3.90
N GLU A 87 27.31 -9.85 3.19
CA GLU A 87 28.74 -9.54 3.08
C GLU A 87 29.08 -8.55 1.95
N LEU A 88 28.21 -8.40 0.96
CA LEU A 88 28.40 -7.45 -0.13
C LEU A 88 28.10 -6.01 0.33
N THR A 89 28.74 -5.05 -0.32
CA THR A 89 28.38 -3.63 -0.18
C THR A 89 27.11 -3.33 -0.97
N VAL A 90 26.46 -2.20 -0.67
CA VAL A 90 25.29 -1.72 -1.42
C VAL A 90 25.57 -1.68 -2.92
N ARG A 91 26.71 -1.07 -3.31
CA ARG A 91 27.10 -0.95 -4.72
C ARG A 91 27.34 -2.31 -5.39
N GLU A 92 28.04 -3.22 -4.72
CA GLU A 92 28.29 -4.56 -5.26
C GLU A 92 26.96 -5.30 -5.46
N THR A 93 26.05 -5.20 -4.52
CA THR A 93 24.74 -5.85 -4.59
C THR A 93 23.91 -5.30 -5.74
N VAL A 94 23.76 -3.97 -5.82
CA VAL A 94 22.95 -3.34 -6.89
C VAL A 94 23.55 -3.62 -8.26
N ARG A 95 24.88 -3.56 -8.44
CA ARG A 95 25.56 -3.90 -9.68
C ARG A 95 25.40 -5.37 -10.07
N HIS A 96 25.45 -6.27 -9.08
CA HIS A 96 25.19 -7.69 -9.34
C HIS A 96 23.79 -7.90 -9.88
N PHE A 97 22.77 -7.31 -9.24
CA PHE A 97 21.38 -7.43 -9.71
C PHE A 97 21.17 -6.74 -11.07
N ALA A 98 21.80 -5.60 -11.34
CA ALA A 98 21.76 -4.94 -12.63
C ALA A 98 22.18 -5.89 -13.76
N SER A 99 23.20 -6.71 -13.54
CA SER A 99 23.70 -7.67 -14.56
C SER A 99 22.69 -8.76 -14.97
N LEU A 100 21.61 -8.93 -14.23
CA LEU A 100 20.54 -9.90 -14.53
C LEU A 100 19.51 -9.37 -15.52
N TYR A 101 19.48 -8.06 -15.76
CA TYR A 101 18.52 -7.39 -16.63
C TYR A 101 19.14 -7.01 -18.00
N PRO A 102 18.35 -7.02 -19.08
CA PRO A 102 18.87 -6.70 -20.42
C PRO A 102 19.19 -5.20 -20.59
N ALA A 103 18.47 -4.32 -19.91
CA ALA A 103 18.63 -2.87 -19.96
C ALA A 103 18.37 -2.29 -18.57
N PRO A 104 19.29 -2.47 -17.59
CA PRO A 104 19.11 -1.95 -16.26
C PRO A 104 19.32 -0.44 -16.23
N ARG A 105 18.75 0.23 -15.20
CA ARG A 105 19.13 1.60 -14.81
C ARG A 105 20.61 1.62 -14.37
N ASP A 106 21.20 2.81 -14.35
CA ASP A 106 22.56 2.96 -13.78
C ASP A 106 22.55 2.66 -12.27
N PRO A 107 23.41 1.72 -11.80
CA PRO A 107 23.41 1.33 -10.39
C PRO A 107 23.73 2.48 -9.41
N ASP A 108 24.61 3.41 -9.79
CA ASP A 108 24.99 4.51 -8.89
C ASP A 108 23.88 5.58 -8.87
N GLU A 109 23.15 5.81 -9.97
CA GLU A 109 21.95 6.64 -10.00
C GLU A 109 20.83 6.05 -9.14
N VAL A 110 20.57 4.74 -9.24
CA VAL A 110 19.56 4.06 -8.42
C VAL A 110 19.92 4.13 -6.93
N ILE A 111 21.20 3.92 -6.56
CA ILE A 111 21.67 4.04 -5.18
C ILE A 111 21.47 5.48 -4.66
N ALA A 112 21.72 6.48 -5.47
CA ALA A 112 21.47 7.88 -5.11
C ALA A 112 19.97 8.17 -4.97
N HIS A 113 19.15 7.66 -5.88
CA HIS A 113 17.69 7.84 -5.87
C HIS A 113 17.04 7.27 -4.60
N VAL A 114 17.49 6.10 -4.14
CA VAL A 114 17.01 5.54 -2.85
C VAL A 114 17.67 6.18 -1.61
N GLY A 115 18.47 7.24 -1.78
CA GLY A 115 19.10 7.98 -0.69
C GLY A 115 20.20 7.23 0.04
N LEU A 116 20.96 6.37 -0.68
CA LEU A 116 22.05 5.56 -0.12
C LEU A 116 23.43 5.90 -0.73
N ALA A 117 23.61 7.04 -1.40
CA ALA A 117 24.86 7.45 -2.02
C ALA A 117 26.05 7.39 -1.06
N GLU A 118 25.93 7.95 0.16
CA GLU A 118 26.96 7.93 1.19
C GLU A 118 27.23 6.54 1.79
N LYS A 119 26.30 5.60 1.58
CA LYS A 119 26.37 4.22 2.08
C LYS A 119 26.72 3.20 0.99
N ALA A 120 27.01 3.66 -0.24
CA ALA A 120 27.28 2.78 -1.39
C ALA A 120 28.42 1.76 -1.11
N GLY A 121 29.46 2.16 -0.37
CA GLY A 121 30.54 1.27 0.05
C GLY A 121 30.30 0.53 1.38
N THR A 122 29.13 0.67 2.01
CA THR A 122 28.81 0.01 3.28
C THR A 122 28.29 -1.40 3.04
N ARG A 123 28.74 -2.39 3.78
CA ARG A 123 28.20 -3.76 3.71
C ARG A 123 26.78 -3.82 4.23
N LEU A 124 25.91 -4.64 3.60
CA LEU A 124 24.49 -4.73 3.92
C LEU A 124 24.24 -5.06 5.41
N ARG A 125 25.06 -5.90 6.02
CA ARG A 125 24.96 -6.25 7.45
C ARG A 125 25.15 -5.08 8.42
N ARG A 126 25.75 -3.96 7.96
CA ARG A 126 26.00 -2.74 8.76
C ARG A 126 24.92 -1.67 8.58
N LEU A 127 23.94 -1.92 7.72
CA LEU A 127 22.84 -1.02 7.47
C LEU A 127 21.77 -1.14 8.56
N SER A 128 21.09 -0.03 8.86
CA SER A 128 19.85 -0.07 9.64
C SER A 128 18.74 -0.80 8.85
N GLY A 129 17.66 -1.21 9.52
CA GLY A 129 16.53 -1.86 8.88
C GLY A 129 15.95 -1.01 7.75
N GLY A 130 15.73 0.30 7.97
CA GLY A 130 15.24 1.22 6.94
C GLY A 130 16.22 1.41 5.78
N GLN A 131 17.54 1.45 6.04
CA GLN A 131 18.54 1.50 4.98
C GLN A 131 18.56 0.21 4.15
N ARG A 132 18.42 -0.95 4.80
CA ARG A 132 18.34 -2.24 4.11
C ARG A 132 17.09 -2.30 3.23
N ARG A 133 15.93 -1.82 3.73
CA ARG A 133 14.70 -1.77 2.95
C ARG A 133 14.82 -0.89 1.70
N ARG A 134 15.58 0.21 1.77
CA ARG A 134 15.91 1.03 0.60
C ARG A 134 16.78 0.30 -0.41
N VAL A 135 17.68 -0.59 0.04
CA VAL A 135 18.40 -1.49 -0.88
C VAL A 135 17.41 -2.43 -1.57
N ASP A 136 16.46 -3.03 -0.84
CA ASP A 136 15.46 -3.93 -1.44
C ASP A 136 14.66 -3.20 -2.53
N VAL A 137 14.28 -1.93 -2.30
CA VAL A 137 13.66 -1.10 -3.35
C VAL A 137 14.60 -0.87 -4.52
N ALA A 138 15.89 -0.54 -4.25
CA ALA A 138 16.88 -0.39 -5.30
C ALA A 138 16.98 -1.64 -6.19
N LEU A 139 16.92 -2.83 -5.58
CA LEU A 139 16.91 -4.10 -6.31
C LEU A 139 15.60 -4.30 -7.10
N GLY A 140 14.48 -3.86 -6.58
CA GLY A 140 13.19 -3.90 -7.26
C GLY A 140 13.12 -3.00 -8.49
N VAL A 141 13.79 -1.83 -8.45
CA VAL A 141 13.72 -0.84 -9.53
C VAL A 141 14.91 -0.85 -10.49
N ILE A 142 15.98 -1.58 -10.18
CA ILE A 142 17.20 -1.61 -11.01
C ILE A 142 16.95 -2.10 -12.45
N GLY A 143 15.93 -2.94 -12.65
CA GLY A 143 15.53 -3.44 -13.96
C GLY A 143 14.68 -2.47 -14.77
N ASP A 144 14.44 -1.25 -14.29
CA ASP A 144 13.54 -0.27 -14.90
C ASP A 144 12.11 -0.84 -15.11
N PRO A 145 11.43 -1.29 -14.03
CA PRO A 145 10.17 -1.99 -14.17
C PRO A 145 9.01 -1.04 -14.51
N GLU A 146 8.08 -1.53 -15.34
CA GLU A 146 6.80 -0.85 -15.59
C GLU A 146 5.80 -1.00 -14.43
N LEU A 147 6.02 -2.04 -13.60
CA LEU A 147 5.17 -2.39 -12.47
C LEU A 147 6.03 -2.85 -11.29
N LEU A 148 5.83 -2.23 -10.13
CA LEU A 148 6.51 -2.53 -8.88
C LEU A 148 5.52 -3.10 -7.85
N PHE A 149 5.82 -4.27 -7.31
CA PHE A 149 5.09 -4.86 -6.18
C PHE A 149 5.86 -4.61 -4.88
N LEU A 150 5.14 -4.17 -3.84
CA LEU A 150 5.67 -3.89 -2.51
C LEU A 150 4.84 -4.64 -1.46
N ASP A 151 5.42 -5.66 -0.83
CA ASP A 151 4.74 -6.40 0.23
C ASP A 151 5.10 -5.85 1.60
N GLU A 152 4.12 -5.21 2.27
CA GLU A 152 4.24 -4.55 3.59
C GLU A 152 5.53 -3.73 3.76
N PRO A 153 5.76 -2.73 2.91
CA PRO A 153 7.10 -2.16 2.70
C PRO A 153 7.67 -1.40 3.89
N THR A 154 6.84 -0.88 4.81
CA THR A 154 7.28 -0.07 5.95
C THR A 154 7.15 -0.76 7.30
N THR A 155 6.90 -2.07 7.32
CA THR A 155 6.82 -2.83 8.56
C THR A 155 8.11 -2.72 9.37
N GLY A 156 7.99 -2.30 10.64
CA GLY A 156 9.12 -2.11 11.54
C GLY A 156 9.89 -0.80 11.37
N PHE A 157 9.42 0.14 10.55
CA PHE A 157 10.02 1.46 10.44
C PHE A 157 9.59 2.38 11.58
N ASP A 158 10.51 3.25 12.01
CA ASP A 158 10.13 4.43 12.77
C ASP A 158 9.38 5.45 11.90
N PRO A 159 8.67 6.43 12.50
CA PRO A 159 7.87 7.38 11.73
C PRO A 159 8.67 8.22 10.71
N GLU A 160 9.93 8.55 11.01
CA GLU A 160 10.78 9.33 10.12
C GLU A 160 11.24 8.49 8.92
N ALA A 161 11.68 7.25 9.17
CA ALA A 161 12.07 6.31 8.13
C ALA A 161 10.90 6.02 7.18
N ARG A 162 9.68 5.89 7.73
CA ARG A 162 8.44 5.66 6.97
C ARG A 162 8.16 6.83 6.03
N ARG A 163 8.19 8.09 6.50
CA ARG A 163 7.97 9.27 5.66
C ARG A 163 8.96 9.37 4.50
N ARG A 164 10.25 9.18 4.78
CA ARG A 164 11.29 9.18 3.73
C ARG A 164 11.10 8.05 2.71
N PHE A 165 10.54 6.93 3.16
CA PHE A 165 10.22 5.82 2.26
C PHE A 165 9.01 6.17 1.37
N TRP A 166 7.99 6.82 1.93
CA TRP A 166 6.84 7.29 1.16
C TRP A 166 7.25 8.31 0.08
N GLU A 167 8.12 9.26 0.42
CA GLU A 167 8.68 10.19 -0.57
C GLU A 167 9.39 9.47 -1.72
N LEU A 168 10.15 8.42 -1.42
CA LEU A 168 10.79 7.59 -2.43
C LEU A 168 9.75 6.89 -3.34
N ILE A 169 8.73 6.27 -2.76
CA ILE A 169 7.69 5.57 -3.53
C ILE A 169 6.89 6.56 -4.39
N GLN A 170 6.58 7.74 -3.84
CA GLN A 170 5.90 8.79 -4.59
C GLN A 170 6.74 9.29 -5.77
N GLY A 171 8.04 9.46 -5.59
CA GLY A 171 8.96 9.80 -6.68
C GLY A 171 8.97 8.77 -7.82
N LEU A 172 8.93 7.48 -7.50
CA LEU A 172 8.84 6.41 -8.50
C LEU A 172 7.49 6.43 -9.25
N ALA A 173 6.40 6.73 -8.55
CA ALA A 173 5.08 6.88 -9.17
C ALA A 173 5.04 8.10 -10.11
N ASP A 174 5.61 9.23 -9.70
CA ASP A 174 5.71 10.45 -10.50
C ASP A 174 6.55 10.23 -11.79
N GLU A 175 7.50 9.30 -11.77
CA GLU A 175 8.24 8.84 -12.96
C GLU A 175 7.42 7.92 -13.88
N GLY A 176 6.18 7.56 -13.48
CA GLY A 176 5.25 6.75 -14.27
C GLY A 176 5.26 5.25 -13.96
N THR A 177 5.98 4.81 -12.93
CA THR A 177 5.95 3.41 -12.49
C THR A 177 4.60 3.09 -11.88
N THR A 178 3.94 2.02 -12.35
CA THR A 178 2.74 1.48 -11.69
C THR A 178 3.16 0.76 -10.40
N ILE A 179 2.47 1.03 -9.29
CA ILE A 179 2.84 0.46 -7.99
C ILE A 179 1.65 -0.28 -7.39
N VAL A 180 1.88 -1.52 -6.95
CA VAL A 180 0.91 -2.29 -6.17
C VAL A 180 1.54 -2.59 -4.83
N LEU A 181 0.92 -2.10 -3.76
CA LEU A 181 1.42 -2.34 -2.42
C LEU A 181 0.38 -3.05 -1.55
N THR A 182 0.85 -3.97 -0.71
CA THR A 182 0.05 -4.47 0.40
C THR A 182 0.43 -3.73 1.67
N THR A 183 -0.54 -3.42 2.49
CA THR A 183 -0.28 -2.83 3.81
C THR A 183 -1.42 -3.14 4.79
N HIS A 184 -1.11 -3.08 6.07
CA HIS A 184 -2.09 -3.02 7.15
C HIS A 184 -2.07 -1.65 7.84
N TYR A 185 -1.21 -0.74 7.40
CA TYR A 185 -1.15 0.65 7.85
C TYR A 185 -2.03 1.53 6.96
N LEU A 186 -3.09 2.06 7.56
CA LEU A 186 -4.07 2.88 6.84
C LEU A 186 -3.51 4.25 6.45
N ASP A 187 -2.62 4.80 7.28
CA ASP A 187 -1.89 6.03 7.01
C ASP A 187 -0.96 5.91 5.78
N GLU A 188 -0.38 4.72 5.56
CA GLU A 188 0.40 4.44 4.34
C GLU A 188 -0.47 4.44 3.08
N ALA A 189 -1.64 3.81 3.14
CA ALA A 189 -2.57 3.82 2.03
C ALA A 189 -3.13 5.23 1.74
N GLU A 190 -3.43 6.00 2.79
CA GLU A 190 -3.87 7.41 2.64
C GLU A 190 -2.78 8.31 2.04
N ALA A 191 -1.51 8.06 2.36
CA ALA A 191 -0.40 8.87 1.90
C ALA A 191 0.05 8.55 0.47
N LEU A 192 -0.08 7.31 0.03
CA LEU A 192 0.54 6.83 -1.21
C LEU A 192 -0.47 6.46 -2.30
N ALA A 193 -1.64 5.91 -1.95
CA ALA A 193 -2.47 5.25 -2.92
C ALA A 193 -3.47 6.19 -3.60
N ASP A 194 -3.57 6.09 -4.93
CA ASP A 194 -4.66 6.68 -5.71
C ASP A 194 -5.97 5.94 -5.45
N ARG A 195 -5.91 4.61 -5.37
CA ARG A 195 -7.04 3.74 -5.02
C ARG A 195 -6.61 2.63 -4.09
N VAL A 196 -7.57 2.17 -3.30
CA VAL A 196 -7.40 1.06 -2.36
C VAL A 196 -8.48 0.00 -2.59
N ALA A 197 -8.11 -1.27 -2.38
CA ALA A 197 -9.05 -2.37 -2.22
C ALA A 197 -8.90 -2.94 -0.80
N VAL A 198 -10.01 -3.09 -0.09
CA VAL A 198 -10.05 -3.76 1.21
C VAL A 198 -10.42 -5.22 0.99
N ILE A 199 -9.52 -6.13 1.38
CA ILE A 199 -9.75 -7.59 1.32
C ILE A 199 -10.10 -8.10 2.72
N ALA A 200 -11.22 -8.81 2.81
CA ALA A 200 -11.60 -9.57 3.99
C ALA A 200 -12.14 -10.95 3.57
N ALA A 201 -11.74 -12.00 4.29
CA ALA A 201 -12.15 -13.38 4.01
C ALA A 201 -11.96 -13.81 2.54
N GLY A 202 -10.87 -13.37 1.91
CA GLY A 202 -10.53 -13.70 0.52
C GLY A 202 -11.29 -12.93 -0.56
N ARG A 203 -12.12 -11.92 -0.20
CA ARG A 203 -12.93 -11.13 -1.12
C ARG A 203 -12.63 -9.63 -0.99
N ILE A 204 -12.81 -8.88 -2.07
CA ILE A 204 -12.82 -7.41 -2.00
C ILE A 204 -14.18 -6.99 -1.42
N VAL A 205 -14.15 -6.30 -0.27
CA VAL A 205 -15.34 -5.79 0.42
C VAL A 205 -15.58 -4.31 0.15
N ALA A 206 -14.55 -3.58 -0.25
CA ALA A 206 -14.66 -2.20 -0.72
C ALA A 206 -13.48 -1.86 -1.62
N GLU A 207 -13.70 -0.96 -2.59
CA GLU A 207 -12.69 -0.42 -3.50
C GLU A 207 -13.02 1.04 -3.83
N GLY A 208 -12.00 1.89 -3.90
CA GLY A 208 -12.14 3.30 -4.24
C GLY A 208 -10.96 4.15 -3.78
N GLU A 209 -11.06 5.46 -3.98
CA GLU A 209 -10.07 6.42 -3.49
C GLU A 209 -10.05 6.45 -1.94
N PRO A 210 -8.90 6.52 -1.28
CA PRO A 210 -8.82 6.56 0.18
C PRO A 210 -9.72 7.65 0.82
N ALA A 211 -9.81 8.81 0.19
CA ALA A 211 -10.59 9.95 0.68
C ALA A 211 -12.11 9.73 0.63
N THR A 212 -12.61 8.86 -0.25
CA THR A 212 -14.04 8.65 -0.48
C THR A 212 -14.53 7.25 -0.12
N LEU A 213 -13.62 6.33 0.19
CA LEU A 213 -13.92 4.93 0.47
C LEU A 213 -15.03 4.79 1.54
N GLY A 214 -15.97 3.87 1.29
CA GLY A 214 -17.08 3.60 2.20
C GLY A 214 -18.01 4.78 2.44
N GLY A 215 -18.03 5.78 1.54
CA GLY A 215 -18.89 6.97 1.67
C GLY A 215 -18.37 8.01 2.68
N ARG A 216 -17.11 7.92 3.11
CA ARG A 216 -16.49 8.76 4.14
C ARG A 216 -16.58 10.27 3.81
N ALA A 217 -16.49 10.67 2.52
CA ALA A 217 -16.60 12.07 2.12
C ALA A 217 -17.99 12.68 2.42
N THR A 218 -19.05 11.87 2.36
CA THR A 218 -20.44 12.27 2.60
C THR A 218 -20.97 11.83 3.96
N ALA A 219 -20.17 11.10 4.73
CA ALA A 219 -20.54 10.65 6.07
C ALA A 219 -20.79 11.83 7.00
N ARG A 220 -21.68 11.64 7.98
CA ARG A 220 -21.95 12.65 9.00
C ARG A 220 -20.68 12.98 9.76
N ALA A 221 -20.42 14.27 9.92
CA ALA A 221 -19.34 14.75 10.76
C ALA A 221 -19.75 14.68 12.24
N LYS A 222 -18.79 14.34 13.08
CA LYS A 222 -18.92 14.41 14.54
C LYS A 222 -18.37 15.74 15.02
N VAL A 223 -19.22 16.57 15.56
CA VAL A 223 -18.86 17.83 16.22
C VAL A 223 -18.86 17.59 17.72
N THR A 224 -17.73 17.89 18.38
CA THR A 224 -17.61 17.76 19.83
C THR A 224 -17.15 19.09 20.42
N TRP A 225 -17.62 19.43 21.64
CA TRP A 225 -17.25 20.62 22.37
C TRP A 225 -17.36 20.39 23.88
N LEU A 226 -16.78 21.29 24.68
CA LEU A 226 -16.93 21.30 26.14
C LEU A 226 -18.00 22.31 26.52
N GLU A 227 -18.99 21.90 27.32
CA GLU A 227 -20.06 22.72 27.82
C GLU A 227 -20.34 22.33 29.30
N ASP A 228 -20.28 23.30 30.20
CA ASP A 228 -20.47 23.10 31.65
C ASP A 228 -19.57 22.02 32.27
N GLY A 229 -18.33 21.86 31.71
CA GLY A 229 -17.40 20.84 32.14
C GLY A 229 -17.68 19.44 31.58
N GLU A 230 -18.70 19.27 30.76
CA GLU A 230 -19.05 18.02 30.09
C GLU A 230 -18.74 18.08 28.59
N ARG A 231 -18.20 16.99 28.08
CA ARG A 231 -17.96 16.85 26.62
C ARG A 231 -19.29 16.49 25.94
N ARG A 232 -19.79 17.42 25.12
CA ARG A 232 -20.97 17.25 24.27
C ARG A 232 -20.56 16.78 22.86
N ARG A 233 -21.47 16.07 22.19
CA ARG A 233 -21.27 15.63 20.82
C ARG A 233 -22.58 15.63 20.04
N VAL A 234 -22.45 15.92 18.72
CA VAL A 234 -23.55 15.76 17.76
C VAL A 234 -23.00 15.21 16.44
N GLU A 235 -23.77 14.38 15.77
CA GLU A 235 -23.47 13.91 14.42
C GLU A 235 -24.35 14.65 13.43
N THR A 236 -23.70 15.33 12.44
CA THR A 236 -24.39 16.22 11.50
C THR A 236 -23.89 16.04 10.07
N ALA A 237 -24.80 16.19 9.10
CA ALA A 237 -24.45 16.29 7.68
C ALA A 237 -23.98 17.71 7.31
N THR A 238 -24.28 18.72 8.14
CA THR A 238 -23.99 20.13 7.93
C THR A 238 -23.09 20.70 9.04
N PRO A 239 -21.81 20.25 9.14
CA PRO A 239 -20.95 20.63 10.27
C PRO A 239 -20.73 22.15 10.37
N THR A 240 -20.62 22.85 9.24
CA THR A 240 -20.45 24.32 9.24
C THR A 240 -21.64 25.03 9.89
N ALA A 241 -22.87 24.62 9.57
CA ALA A 241 -24.06 25.20 10.20
C ALA A 241 -24.07 24.93 11.70
N THR A 242 -23.77 23.69 12.10
CA THR A 242 -23.69 23.32 13.53
C THR A 242 -22.62 24.12 14.27
N VAL A 243 -21.45 24.35 13.68
CA VAL A 243 -20.41 25.19 14.29
C VAL A 243 -20.87 26.65 14.42
N MET A 244 -21.53 27.21 13.41
CA MET A 244 -22.08 28.57 13.46
C MET A 244 -23.13 28.71 14.58
N GLU A 245 -24.02 27.74 14.75
CA GLU A 245 -25.02 27.73 15.85
C GLU A 245 -24.33 27.67 17.22
N LEU A 246 -23.29 26.84 17.37
CA LEU A 246 -22.52 26.78 18.62
C LEU A 246 -21.75 28.09 18.87
N THR A 247 -21.13 28.68 17.88
CA THR A 247 -20.41 29.95 18.00
C THR A 247 -21.37 31.07 18.46
N ALA A 248 -22.58 31.12 17.89
CA ALA A 248 -23.60 32.07 18.33
C ALA A 248 -24.09 31.82 19.75
N ARG A 249 -24.20 30.57 20.17
CA ARG A 249 -24.62 30.16 21.52
C ARG A 249 -23.59 30.48 22.61
N PHE A 250 -22.28 30.36 22.27
CA PHE A 250 -21.15 30.63 23.17
C PHE A 250 -20.69 32.08 23.12
N ASP A 251 -21.33 32.93 22.30
CA ASP A 251 -20.96 34.34 22.09
C ASP A 251 -19.47 34.48 21.68
N GLY A 252 -18.97 33.57 20.86
CA GLY A 252 -17.60 33.56 20.35
C GLY A 252 -16.96 32.19 20.26
N GLU A 253 -15.81 32.00 20.90
CA GLU A 253 -15.05 30.77 20.82
C GLU A 253 -15.72 29.61 21.62
N VAL A 254 -15.88 28.48 20.94
CA VAL A 254 -16.47 27.26 21.52
C VAL A 254 -15.37 26.40 22.14
N PRO A 255 -15.37 26.15 23.46
CA PRO A 255 -14.31 25.42 24.13
C PRO A 255 -14.12 23.99 23.58
N GLU A 256 -12.87 23.59 23.35
CA GLU A 256 -12.47 22.26 22.82
C GLU A 256 -13.27 21.84 21.58
N LEU A 257 -13.65 22.79 20.73
CA LEU A 257 -14.38 22.47 19.50
C LEU A 257 -13.53 21.60 18.59
N THR A 258 -14.08 20.44 18.22
CA THR A 258 -13.50 19.58 17.18
C THR A 258 -14.58 19.16 16.18
N VAL A 259 -14.19 19.12 14.90
CA VAL A 259 -15.04 18.64 13.81
C VAL A 259 -14.30 17.53 13.13
N THR A 260 -14.78 16.30 13.23
CA THR A 260 -14.15 15.12 12.64
C THR A 260 -15.13 14.42 11.71
N ARG A 261 -14.65 13.97 10.56
CA ARG A 261 -15.33 12.98 9.72
C ARG A 261 -14.74 11.61 10.00
N PRO A 262 -15.45 10.51 9.67
CA PRO A 262 -14.87 9.17 9.81
C PRO A 262 -13.50 9.07 9.13
N SER A 263 -12.54 8.53 9.83
CA SER A 263 -11.22 8.20 9.30
C SER A 263 -11.29 7.00 8.36
N LEU A 264 -10.22 6.73 7.60
CA LEU A 264 -10.13 5.48 6.84
C LEU A 264 -10.17 4.27 7.80
N GLU A 265 -9.66 4.44 9.03
CA GLU A 265 -9.70 3.43 10.07
C GLU A 265 -11.12 3.09 10.52
N ASP A 266 -11.97 4.11 10.76
CA ASP A 266 -13.37 3.91 11.14
C ASP A 266 -14.14 3.11 10.06
N VAL A 267 -13.92 3.47 8.78
CA VAL A 267 -14.53 2.77 7.64
C VAL A 267 -14.00 1.35 7.52
N TYR A 268 -12.69 1.18 7.60
CA TYR A 268 -12.03 -0.12 7.51
C TYR A 268 -12.50 -1.08 8.61
N LEU A 269 -12.58 -0.62 9.86
CA LEU A 269 -13.09 -1.43 10.98
C LEU A 269 -14.55 -1.82 10.78
N GLY A 270 -15.38 -0.90 10.28
CA GLY A 270 -16.78 -1.20 9.95
C GLY A 270 -16.92 -2.26 8.86
N LEU A 271 -16.09 -2.20 7.79
CA LEU A 271 -16.10 -3.15 6.69
C LEU A 271 -15.65 -4.55 7.13
N ILE A 272 -14.61 -4.64 7.96
CA ILE A 272 -14.11 -5.93 8.44
C ILE A 272 -15.06 -6.55 9.47
N GLY A 273 -15.65 -5.74 10.37
CA GLY A 273 -16.63 -6.23 11.34
C GLY A 273 -17.84 -6.87 10.66
N SER A 274 -18.41 -6.19 9.67
CA SER A 274 -19.55 -6.72 8.88
C SER A 274 -19.22 -7.98 8.07
N ALA A 275 -17.97 -8.13 7.62
CA ALA A 275 -17.53 -9.32 6.87
C ALA A 275 -17.34 -10.56 7.77
N HIS A 276 -17.11 -10.39 9.08
CA HIS A 276 -17.03 -11.51 10.04
C HIS A 276 -18.40 -11.99 10.51
N ASP A 277 -19.39 -11.10 10.59
CA ASP A 277 -20.76 -11.44 11.04
C ASP A 277 -21.59 -12.14 9.92
N GLY A 278 -21.11 -12.14 8.68
CA GLY A 278 -21.77 -12.75 7.51
C GLY A 278 -21.16 -14.07 7.02
N ALA A 279 -20.14 -14.59 7.68
CA ALA A 279 -19.47 -15.84 7.35
C ALA A 279 -19.79 -16.92 8.40
#